data_aa5b146daad5fa50bf5690fefaf9b63f
#
_entry.id   aa5b146daad5fa50bf5690fefaf9b63f
#
_cell.length_a   1.000
_cell.length_b   1.000
_cell.length_c   1.000
_cell.angle_alpha   90.00
_cell.angle_beta   90.00
_cell.angle_gamma   90.00
#
_symmetry.space_group_name_H-M   'P 1'
#
loop_
_entity.id
_entity.type
_entity.pdbx_description
1 polymer ?
#
loop_
_entity_poly.entity_id
_entity_poly.type
_entity_poly.pdbx_seq_one_letter_code
_entity_poly.pdbx_strand_id
1 'polypeptide(L)'
;MCRPSNTIETRRVIISGAGPGGLLLQALLHHRNKTSSASTRIIYETTLIESRADLGTLSQDELQAHRSWMIGLANHGLEAVRSVPGLYDNYLAGIGIDVKEANIFIGSKRISSRPPTVNGAPPQETFIVDRNFIVAALSRYGNEVLKQSEHYRAKYETEMLYVDHANHRVLVRDKRTNEEEYISYDLLVGADGVRSTVREALVKKHFDFELSVSDIFQVFKSAHIACPEALSHSAVSILPGSFPHFNGIALPETGGLVNISFGVSRNNFDSNIDEDIKSDDANVVCNYFKKNLKCFKLTEEGYMDLATQWVNQRWNRTGMVHCNRYSSVECKIALIGDAAHATSPSIGMGMNTALRDAQKLYELLDKYDDDLDQVLPEYSRIRVPEGNALSDLALHLYCFDTKIGAKTMLKSLVRGGLNKLFPRLVAPDCQVYIGQSGYSLADVYQKATEQGIMSLHRATNERIRQEFFERQTGMIVDKPKSSLWKYSLVISAVVAVCGVVMKHKM
;
A
#
# COMPACT_ATOMS: atom_id res chain seq x y z
N MET A 1 9.09 -38.30 39.35
CA MET A 1 8.76 -37.14 38.50
C MET A 1 8.95 -37.56 37.05
N CYS A 2 7.88 -37.84 36.33
CA CYS A 2 7.92 -38.14 34.89
C CYS A 2 8.29 -36.80 34.19
N ARG A 3 9.36 -36.81 33.36
CA ARG A 3 9.61 -35.75 32.43
C ARG A 3 8.41 -35.69 31.48
N PRO A 4 7.82 -34.52 31.21
CA PRO A 4 6.77 -34.43 30.19
C PRO A 4 7.38 -34.94 28.87
N SER A 5 6.70 -35.85 28.19
CA SER A 5 7.07 -36.28 26.85
C SER A 5 7.02 -35.05 25.95
N ASN A 6 8.15 -34.70 25.31
CA ASN A 6 8.15 -33.70 24.24
C ASN A 6 7.29 -34.25 23.09
N THR A 7 6.02 -33.93 23.12
CA THR A 7 5.13 -34.25 21.98
C THR A 7 5.34 -33.24 20.91
N ILE A 8 5.72 -33.67 19.72
CA ILE A 8 5.77 -32.84 18.51
C ILE A 8 4.41 -32.96 17.84
N GLU A 9 3.71 -31.86 17.70
CA GLU A 9 2.46 -31.76 16.94
C GLU A 9 2.72 -31.04 15.60
N THR A 10 2.17 -31.58 14.51
CA THR A 10 2.26 -30.92 13.19
C THR A 10 0.99 -30.17 12.92
N ARG A 11 1.11 -28.88 12.54
CA ARG A 11 0.00 -28.03 12.13
C ARG A 11 0.11 -27.68 10.66
N ARG A 12 -0.86 -28.13 9.88
CA ARG A 12 -0.96 -27.88 8.44
C ARG A 12 -1.52 -26.47 8.21
N VAL A 13 -0.71 -25.60 7.61
CA VAL A 13 -1.09 -24.23 7.30
C VAL A 13 -1.19 -24.04 5.79
N ILE A 14 -2.36 -23.67 5.31
CA ILE A 14 -2.52 -23.23 3.92
C ILE A 14 -2.48 -21.72 3.88
N ILE A 15 -1.65 -21.16 2.99
CA ILE A 15 -1.56 -19.73 2.70
C ILE A 15 -2.04 -19.52 1.27
N SER A 16 -3.20 -18.88 1.11
CA SER A 16 -3.76 -18.54 -0.20
C SER A 16 -3.24 -17.20 -0.67
N GLY A 17 -2.38 -17.20 -1.69
CA GLY A 17 -1.77 -16.02 -2.31
C GLY A 17 -0.29 -15.83 -1.98
N ALA A 18 0.56 -15.77 -3.02
CA ALA A 18 1.98 -15.43 -2.95
C ALA A 18 2.22 -13.91 -3.07
N GLY A 19 1.37 -13.10 -2.47
CA GLY A 19 1.65 -11.68 -2.24
C GLY A 19 2.69 -11.49 -1.13
N PRO A 20 3.20 -10.27 -0.91
CA PRO A 20 4.25 -10.02 0.09
C PRO A 20 3.89 -10.51 1.50
N GLY A 21 2.63 -10.32 1.93
CA GLY A 21 2.17 -10.81 3.24
C GLY A 21 2.17 -12.33 3.35
N GLY A 22 1.70 -13.04 2.31
CA GLY A 22 1.66 -14.51 2.30
C GLY A 22 3.06 -15.13 2.29
N LEU A 23 3.96 -14.62 1.45
CA LEU A 23 5.35 -15.06 1.39
C LEU A 23 6.12 -14.79 2.68
N LEU A 24 5.92 -13.59 3.28
CA LEU A 24 6.53 -13.27 4.57
C LEU A 24 5.99 -14.17 5.68
N LEU A 25 4.68 -14.41 5.72
CA LEU A 25 4.10 -15.31 6.73
C LEU A 25 4.69 -16.72 6.64
N GLN A 26 4.86 -17.25 5.43
CA GLN A 26 5.49 -18.55 5.23
C GLN A 26 6.92 -18.58 5.79
N ALA A 27 7.70 -17.51 5.55
CA ALA A 27 9.05 -17.38 6.07
C ALA A 27 9.07 -17.29 7.62
N LEU A 28 8.14 -16.54 8.20
CA LEU A 28 8.01 -16.41 9.66
C LEU A 28 7.63 -17.72 10.34
N LEU A 29 6.66 -18.46 9.81
CA LEU A 29 6.27 -19.76 10.36
C LEU A 29 7.41 -20.77 10.26
N HIS A 30 8.17 -20.74 9.18
CA HIS A 30 9.36 -21.57 9.04
C HIS A 30 10.48 -21.16 10.01
N HIS A 31 10.65 -19.87 10.27
CA HIS A 31 11.58 -19.38 11.30
C HIS A 31 11.14 -19.88 12.69
N ARG A 32 9.83 -19.85 13.00
CA ARG A 32 9.28 -20.37 14.24
C ARG A 32 9.61 -21.86 14.46
N ASN A 33 9.52 -22.69 13.42
CA ASN A 33 9.89 -24.10 13.48
C ASN A 33 11.33 -24.30 13.97
N LYS A 34 12.24 -23.34 13.73
CA LYS A 34 13.63 -23.40 14.16
C LYS A 34 13.88 -22.83 15.57
N THR A 35 13.06 -21.88 16.00
CA THR A 35 13.35 -21.06 17.20
C THR A 35 12.43 -21.34 18.38
N SER A 36 11.28 -22.00 18.19
CA SER A 36 10.35 -22.30 19.29
C SER A 36 10.97 -23.19 20.34
N SER A 37 10.92 -22.73 21.60
CA SER A 37 11.38 -23.42 22.80
C SER A 37 10.24 -23.94 23.67
N ALA A 38 8.98 -23.92 23.15
CA ALA A 38 7.79 -24.32 23.89
C ALA A 38 7.85 -25.78 24.34
N SER A 39 7.21 -26.09 25.47
CA SER A 39 7.13 -27.45 26.05
C SER A 39 6.39 -28.43 25.17
N THR A 40 5.42 -27.94 24.39
CA THR A 40 4.79 -28.68 23.29
C THR A 40 5.21 -27.97 21.99
N ARG A 41 6.05 -28.65 21.21
CA ARG A 41 6.60 -28.06 19.99
C ARG A 41 5.60 -28.29 18.84
N ILE A 42 5.00 -27.19 18.34
CA ILE A 42 4.24 -27.23 17.10
C ILE A 42 5.18 -26.99 15.92
N ILE A 43 5.12 -27.91 14.95
CA ILE A 43 5.79 -27.78 13.65
C ILE A 43 4.76 -27.34 12.62
N TYR A 44 4.99 -26.20 12.00
CA TYR A 44 4.15 -25.67 10.92
C TYR A 44 4.55 -26.28 9.58
N GLU A 45 3.66 -27.10 9.01
CA GLU A 45 3.76 -27.58 7.64
C GLU A 45 2.99 -26.62 6.73
N THR A 46 3.71 -25.82 5.95
CA THR A 46 3.11 -24.76 5.15
C THR A 46 2.92 -25.16 3.70
N THR A 47 1.74 -24.89 3.15
CA THR A 47 1.44 -24.99 1.71
C THR A 47 0.98 -23.63 1.20
N LEU A 48 1.81 -22.97 0.41
CA LEU A 48 1.46 -21.73 -0.29
C LEU A 48 0.74 -22.09 -1.60
N ILE A 49 -0.36 -21.41 -1.91
CA ILE A 49 -1.14 -21.59 -3.15
C ILE A 49 -1.21 -20.25 -3.88
N GLU A 50 -0.75 -20.21 -5.12
CA GLU A 50 -0.76 -18.99 -5.97
C GLU A 50 -1.23 -19.32 -7.38
N SER A 51 -2.19 -18.55 -7.87
CA SER A 51 -2.80 -18.74 -9.20
C SER A 51 -1.92 -18.32 -10.36
N ARG A 52 -0.88 -17.53 -10.12
CA ARG A 52 0.10 -17.05 -11.11
C ARG A 52 1.38 -17.86 -11.06
N ALA A 53 2.21 -17.69 -12.07
CA ALA A 53 3.56 -18.23 -12.07
C ALA A 53 4.43 -17.58 -10.98
N ASP A 54 5.49 -18.27 -10.60
CA ASP A 54 6.43 -17.79 -9.60
C ASP A 54 7.32 -16.67 -10.14
N LEU A 55 7.16 -15.45 -9.64
CA LEU A 55 8.01 -14.31 -10.00
C LEU A 55 9.47 -14.50 -9.56
N GLY A 56 9.74 -15.35 -8.56
CA GLY A 56 11.10 -15.62 -8.09
C GLY A 56 11.98 -16.32 -9.14
N THR A 57 11.38 -16.96 -10.13
CA THR A 57 12.10 -17.65 -11.23
C THR A 57 12.51 -16.71 -12.37
N LEU A 58 11.93 -15.50 -12.42
CA LEU A 58 12.18 -14.54 -13.50
C LEU A 58 13.51 -13.78 -13.29
N SER A 59 14.19 -13.47 -14.39
CA SER A 59 15.32 -12.56 -14.39
C SER A 59 14.90 -11.11 -14.07
N GLN A 60 15.87 -10.24 -13.85
CA GLN A 60 15.60 -8.83 -13.60
C GLN A 60 14.93 -8.15 -14.80
N ASP A 61 15.38 -8.44 -16.01
CA ASP A 61 14.83 -7.86 -17.24
C ASP A 61 13.38 -8.32 -17.48
N GLU A 62 13.10 -9.60 -17.23
CA GLU A 62 11.73 -10.13 -17.31
C GLU A 62 10.81 -9.47 -16.27
N LEU A 63 11.28 -9.28 -15.03
CA LEU A 63 10.51 -8.59 -14.00
C LEU A 63 10.21 -7.14 -14.39
N GLN A 64 11.17 -6.42 -14.99
CA GLN A 64 10.96 -5.05 -15.48
C GLN A 64 9.96 -4.97 -16.63
N ALA A 65 9.93 -6.00 -17.50
CA ALA A 65 8.97 -6.07 -18.59
C ALA A 65 7.52 -6.29 -18.11
N HIS A 66 7.35 -6.83 -16.90
CA HIS A 66 6.03 -6.97 -16.29
C HIS A 66 5.53 -5.63 -15.72
N ARG A 67 4.27 -5.28 -16.05
CA ARG A 67 3.64 -4.09 -15.51
C ARG A 67 3.65 -4.08 -13.99
N SER A 68 4.25 -3.05 -13.42
CA SER A 68 4.38 -2.87 -11.99
C SER A 68 4.29 -1.39 -11.59
N TRP A 69 4.46 -1.10 -10.32
CA TRP A 69 4.57 0.24 -9.77
C TRP A 69 5.47 0.22 -8.54
N MET A 70 6.10 1.36 -8.28
CA MET A 70 6.97 1.53 -7.12
C MET A 70 6.16 1.62 -5.83
N ILE A 71 6.69 1.05 -4.78
CA ILE A 71 6.10 1.03 -3.43
C ILE A 71 7.13 1.53 -2.45
N GLY A 72 6.67 2.29 -1.44
CA GLY A 72 7.48 2.68 -0.29
C GLY A 72 7.30 1.71 0.88
N LEU A 73 8.37 1.06 1.30
CA LEU A 73 8.41 0.41 2.60
C LEU A 73 8.84 1.44 3.65
N ALA A 74 7.99 1.68 4.63
CA ALA A 74 8.27 2.47 5.82
C ALA A 74 8.75 1.56 6.96
N ASN A 75 9.04 2.13 8.13
CA ASN A 75 9.54 1.38 9.29
C ASN A 75 8.74 0.11 9.58
N HIS A 76 7.39 0.18 9.53
CA HIS A 76 6.53 -0.98 9.79
C HIS A 76 6.77 -2.16 8.84
N GLY A 77 6.91 -1.90 7.54
CA GLY A 77 7.19 -2.94 6.55
C GLY A 77 8.61 -3.45 6.66
N LEU A 78 9.58 -2.56 6.90
CA LEU A 78 10.98 -2.92 7.08
C LEU A 78 11.22 -3.75 8.34
N GLU A 79 10.60 -3.38 9.48
CA GLU A 79 10.64 -4.14 10.72
C GLU A 79 10.10 -5.56 10.52
N ALA A 80 8.97 -5.68 9.80
CA ALA A 80 8.36 -6.98 9.51
C ALA A 80 9.29 -7.89 8.68
N VAL A 81 9.93 -7.36 7.65
CA VAL A 81 10.86 -8.12 6.81
C VAL A 81 12.15 -8.47 7.56
N ARG A 82 12.69 -7.52 8.34
CA ARG A 82 13.91 -7.70 9.16
C ARG A 82 13.70 -8.71 10.30
N SER A 83 12.46 -9.04 10.68
CA SER A 83 12.18 -10.06 11.69
C SER A 83 12.53 -11.48 11.24
N VAL A 84 12.73 -11.71 9.95
CA VAL A 84 13.27 -12.97 9.41
C VAL A 84 14.77 -12.80 9.16
N PRO A 85 15.65 -13.53 9.86
CA PRO A 85 17.09 -13.40 9.70
C PRO A 85 17.57 -13.60 8.26
N GLY A 86 18.38 -12.66 7.77
CA GLY A 86 18.97 -12.68 6.45
C GLY A 86 18.02 -12.36 5.28
N LEU A 87 16.73 -12.23 5.51
CA LEU A 87 15.76 -11.95 4.44
C LEU A 87 15.98 -10.54 3.86
N TYR A 88 16.06 -9.52 4.71
CA TYR A 88 16.31 -8.16 4.24
C TYR A 88 17.71 -8.02 3.62
N ASP A 89 18.75 -8.40 4.36
CA ASP A 89 20.14 -8.13 3.97
C ASP A 89 20.56 -8.86 2.68
N ASN A 90 20.10 -10.12 2.52
CA ASN A 90 20.54 -10.96 1.39
C ASN A 90 19.63 -10.87 0.16
N TYR A 91 18.34 -10.48 0.33
CA TYR A 91 17.35 -10.55 -0.76
C TYR A 91 16.72 -9.20 -1.11
N LEU A 92 16.58 -8.27 -0.15
CA LEU A 92 15.86 -7.02 -0.38
C LEU A 92 16.75 -5.78 -0.46
N ALA A 93 17.78 -5.66 0.36
CA ALA A 93 18.58 -4.43 0.47
C ALA A 93 19.12 -3.91 -0.86
N GLY A 94 19.46 -4.82 -1.79
CA GLY A 94 20.04 -4.48 -3.10
C GLY A 94 19.05 -4.18 -4.23
N ILE A 95 17.72 -4.36 -3.99
CA ILE A 95 16.73 -4.25 -5.08
C ILE A 95 15.88 -2.96 -5.03
N GLY A 96 16.18 -2.06 -4.13
CA GLY A 96 15.46 -0.79 -3.97
C GLY A 96 16.37 0.35 -3.57
N ILE A 97 15.78 1.48 -3.22
CA ILE A 97 16.48 2.73 -2.95
C ILE A 97 16.04 3.33 -1.62
N ASP A 98 17.01 3.62 -0.76
CA ASP A 98 16.78 4.39 0.46
C ASP A 98 16.52 5.86 0.13
N VAL A 99 15.35 6.33 0.44
CA VAL A 99 14.95 7.72 0.25
C VAL A 99 15.44 8.58 1.41
N LYS A 100 16.18 9.64 1.08
CA LYS A 100 16.75 10.57 2.07
C LYS A 100 16.03 11.91 2.11
N GLU A 101 15.30 12.26 1.05
CA GLU A 101 14.70 13.57 0.86
C GLU A 101 13.35 13.49 0.14
N ALA A 102 12.52 14.47 0.40
CA ALA A 102 11.31 14.75 -0.37
C ALA A 102 11.44 16.10 -1.08
N ASN A 103 11.13 16.14 -2.36
CA ASN A 103 11.17 17.33 -3.20
C ASN A 103 9.77 17.84 -3.51
N ILE A 104 9.61 19.16 -3.44
CA ILE A 104 8.45 19.88 -3.97
C ILE A 104 8.93 20.93 -4.96
N PHE A 105 8.08 21.25 -5.94
CA PHE A 105 8.39 22.26 -6.96
C PHE A 105 7.51 23.49 -6.81
N ILE A 106 8.14 24.66 -6.82
CA ILE A 106 7.48 25.96 -6.85
C ILE A 106 7.91 26.65 -8.15
N GLY A 107 7.02 26.64 -9.14
CA GLY A 107 7.42 26.96 -10.50
C GLY A 107 8.48 25.95 -10.99
N SER A 108 9.63 26.45 -11.42
CA SER A 108 10.78 25.62 -11.82
C SER A 108 11.78 25.34 -10.69
N LYS A 109 11.60 25.92 -9.52
CA LYS A 109 12.53 25.79 -8.39
C LYS A 109 12.19 24.56 -7.55
N ARG A 110 13.16 23.65 -7.41
CA ARG A 110 13.09 22.49 -6.50
C ARG A 110 13.42 22.95 -5.06
N ILE A 111 12.59 22.53 -4.12
CA ILE A 111 12.82 22.67 -2.68
C ILE A 111 12.88 21.27 -2.10
N SER A 112 14.02 20.92 -1.50
CA SER A 112 14.23 19.63 -0.84
C SER A 112 14.01 19.78 0.65
N SER A 113 13.39 18.78 1.26
CA SER A 113 13.22 18.66 2.70
C SER A 113 13.50 17.24 3.15
N ARG A 114 14.09 17.07 4.33
CA ARG A 114 14.18 15.75 4.96
C ARG A 114 12.83 15.37 5.55
N PRO A 115 12.54 14.06 5.63
CA PRO A 115 11.36 13.61 6.35
C PRO A 115 11.32 14.22 7.75
N PRO A 116 10.16 14.68 8.22
CA PRO A 116 10.03 15.20 9.58
C PRO A 116 10.27 14.10 10.60
N THR A 117 10.93 14.43 11.69
CA THR A 117 11.17 13.51 12.80
C THR A 117 10.16 13.77 13.91
N VAL A 118 9.69 12.71 14.57
CA VAL A 118 8.88 12.79 15.78
C VAL A 118 9.83 12.69 16.98
N ASN A 119 9.72 13.62 17.92
CA ASN A 119 10.56 13.62 19.10
C ASN A 119 10.45 12.30 19.88
N GLY A 120 11.60 11.62 20.11
CA GLY A 120 11.67 10.36 20.83
C GLY A 120 11.42 9.10 19.98
N ALA A 121 11.04 9.24 18.71
CA ALA A 121 10.93 8.12 17.79
C ALA A 121 12.22 7.94 16.96
N PRO A 122 12.52 6.70 16.51
CA PRO A 122 13.61 6.47 15.57
C PRO A 122 13.40 7.27 14.27
N PRO A 123 14.47 7.56 13.51
CA PRO A 123 14.32 8.18 12.19
C PRO A 123 13.37 7.39 11.31
N GLN A 124 12.54 8.10 10.54
CA GLN A 124 11.69 7.46 9.55
C GLN A 124 12.55 6.98 8.39
N GLU A 125 12.54 5.67 8.17
CA GLU A 125 13.11 5.04 7.00
C GLU A 125 12.06 4.97 5.89
N THR A 126 12.48 5.12 4.64
CA THR A 126 11.64 4.90 3.48
C THR A 126 12.47 4.22 2.39
N PHE A 127 12.12 3.00 2.08
CA PHE A 127 12.79 2.20 1.06
C PHE A 127 11.83 2.02 -0.12
N ILE A 128 12.22 2.59 -1.28
CA ILE A 128 11.40 2.50 -2.51
C ILE A 128 11.85 1.29 -3.31
N VAL A 129 10.90 0.44 -3.65
CA VAL A 129 11.14 -0.80 -4.39
C VAL A 129 9.98 -1.07 -5.36
N ASP A 130 10.28 -1.69 -6.49
CA ASP A 130 9.25 -2.20 -7.39
C ASP A 130 8.49 -3.36 -6.73
N ARG A 131 7.15 -3.35 -6.87
CA ARG A 131 6.28 -4.38 -6.29
C ARG A 131 6.64 -5.80 -6.75
N ASN A 132 6.98 -5.99 -8.02
CA ASN A 132 7.32 -7.31 -8.55
C ASN A 132 8.68 -7.78 -8.02
N PHE A 133 9.64 -6.86 -7.85
CA PHE A 133 10.95 -7.18 -7.30
C PHE A 133 10.88 -7.65 -5.84
N ILE A 134 10.06 -7.01 -4.99
CA ILE A 134 9.90 -7.48 -3.60
C ILE A 134 9.23 -8.85 -3.56
N VAL A 135 8.20 -9.10 -4.38
CA VAL A 135 7.55 -10.42 -4.45
C VAL A 135 8.56 -11.47 -4.94
N ALA A 136 9.34 -11.17 -5.99
CA ALA A 136 10.37 -12.07 -6.50
C ALA A 136 11.45 -12.37 -5.44
N ALA A 137 11.90 -11.35 -4.70
CA ALA A 137 12.90 -11.51 -3.64
C ALA A 137 12.40 -12.42 -2.50
N LEU A 138 11.17 -12.20 -2.03
CA LEU A 138 10.55 -13.05 -1.01
C LEU A 138 10.34 -14.49 -1.52
N SER A 139 9.95 -14.66 -2.78
CA SER A 139 9.81 -15.99 -3.39
C SER A 139 11.16 -16.70 -3.54
N ARG A 140 12.22 -15.99 -3.97
CA ARG A 140 13.58 -16.54 -4.03
C ARG A 140 14.07 -17.03 -2.68
N TYR A 141 13.83 -16.27 -1.61
CA TYR A 141 14.09 -16.74 -0.26
C TYR A 141 13.36 -18.06 0.05
N GLY A 142 12.10 -18.18 -0.34
CA GLY A 142 11.34 -19.43 -0.26
C GLY A 142 12.01 -20.57 -1.01
N ASN A 143 12.37 -20.34 -2.27
CA ASN A 143 12.94 -21.34 -3.15
C ASN A 143 14.38 -21.79 -2.78
N GLU A 144 15.17 -20.90 -2.17
CA GLU A 144 16.57 -21.16 -1.85
C GLU A 144 16.76 -21.62 -0.38
N VAL A 145 16.03 -21.03 0.55
CA VAL A 145 16.21 -21.27 1.98
C VAL A 145 15.14 -22.19 2.57
N LEU A 146 13.86 -21.95 2.24
CA LEU A 146 12.76 -22.70 2.84
C LEU A 146 12.54 -24.07 2.17
N LYS A 147 12.77 -24.18 0.87
CA LYS A 147 12.60 -25.40 0.09
C LYS A 147 13.45 -26.59 0.59
N GLN A 148 14.50 -26.31 1.34
CA GLN A 148 15.32 -27.34 1.97
C GLN A 148 14.60 -28.08 3.11
N SER A 149 13.47 -27.56 3.59
CA SER A 149 12.65 -28.17 4.64
C SER A 149 11.54 -29.01 4.05
N GLU A 150 11.32 -30.20 4.61
CA GLU A 150 10.18 -31.06 4.28
C GLU A 150 8.82 -30.43 4.63
N HIS A 151 8.82 -29.43 5.49
CA HIS A 151 7.62 -28.70 5.95
C HIS A 151 7.25 -27.51 5.05
N TYR A 152 7.98 -27.28 3.95
CA TYR A 152 7.72 -26.20 2.99
C TYR A 152 7.17 -26.74 1.68
N ARG A 153 6.04 -26.19 1.24
CA ARG A 153 5.48 -26.42 -0.10
C ARG A 153 4.97 -25.13 -0.70
N ALA A 154 5.16 -24.96 -2.00
CA ALA A 154 4.58 -23.87 -2.79
C ALA A 154 3.99 -24.45 -4.09
N LYS A 155 2.72 -24.17 -4.33
CA LYS A 155 1.96 -24.56 -5.52
C LYS A 155 1.62 -23.28 -6.30
N TYR A 156 2.45 -22.96 -7.27
CA TYR A 156 2.20 -21.89 -8.24
C TYR A 156 1.32 -22.41 -9.39
N GLU A 157 0.71 -21.51 -10.15
CA GLU A 157 -0.25 -21.83 -11.21
C GLU A 157 -1.41 -22.70 -10.72
N THR A 158 -1.72 -22.56 -9.43
CA THR A 158 -2.75 -23.32 -8.72
C THR A 158 -3.79 -22.36 -8.15
N GLU A 159 -5.03 -22.51 -8.56
CA GLU A 159 -6.14 -21.65 -8.18
C GLU A 159 -6.93 -22.25 -7.02
N MET A 160 -7.23 -21.49 -5.98
CA MET A 160 -8.17 -21.87 -4.95
C MET A 160 -9.60 -21.59 -5.42
N LEU A 161 -10.38 -22.65 -5.62
CA LEU A 161 -11.75 -22.56 -6.13
C LEU A 161 -12.79 -22.38 -5.02
N TYR A 162 -12.58 -23.06 -3.88
CA TYR A 162 -13.57 -23.11 -2.82
C TYR A 162 -12.94 -23.44 -1.47
N VAL A 163 -13.52 -22.90 -0.40
CA VAL A 163 -13.17 -23.20 0.99
C VAL A 163 -14.32 -23.96 1.64
N ASP A 164 -14.11 -25.25 1.90
CA ASP A 164 -15.00 -26.10 2.70
C ASP A 164 -14.64 -25.95 4.18
N HIS A 165 -15.10 -24.83 4.77
CA HIS A 165 -14.78 -24.47 6.14
C HIS A 165 -15.33 -25.46 7.17
N ALA A 166 -16.40 -26.20 6.84
CA ALA A 166 -17.00 -27.19 7.74
C ALA A 166 -16.12 -28.44 7.91
N ASN A 167 -15.37 -28.80 6.87
CA ASN A 167 -14.45 -29.95 6.88
C ASN A 167 -12.98 -29.51 6.93
N HIS A 168 -12.68 -28.23 7.15
CA HIS A 168 -11.34 -27.63 7.19
C HIS A 168 -10.46 -28.08 6.01
N ARG A 169 -10.95 -27.88 4.78
CA ARG A 169 -10.24 -28.21 3.54
C ARG A 169 -10.54 -27.17 2.45
N VAL A 170 -9.65 -27.07 1.50
CA VAL A 170 -9.82 -26.21 0.32
C VAL A 170 -9.82 -27.05 -0.93
N LEU A 171 -10.63 -26.67 -1.92
CA LEU A 171 -10.58 -27.22 -3.27
C LEU A 171 -9.66 -26.33 -4.10
N VAL A 172 -8.64 -26.93 -4.70
CA VAL A 172 -7.70 -26.25 -5.58
C VAL A 172 -7.65 -26.90 -6.95
N ARG A 173 -7.28 -26.14 -7.98
CA ARG A 173 -7.10 -26.62 -9.35
C ARG A 173 -5.73 -26.21 -9.87
N ASP A 174 -4.93 -27.19 -10.32
CA ASP A 174 -3.71 -26.94 -11.09
C ASP A 174 -4.13 -26.41 -12.48
N LYS A 175 -3.70 -25.20 -12.84
CA LYS A 175 -4.08 -24.56 -14.12
C LYS A 175 -3.41 -25.17 -15.33
N ARG A 176 -2.34 -25.94 -15.16
CA ARG A 176 -1.61 -26.61 -16.24
C ARG A 176 -2.26 -27.94 -16.63
N THR A 177 -2.65 -28.74 -15.61
CA THR A 177 -3.26 -30.06 -15.81
C THR A 177 -4.77 -30.02 -15.77
N ASN A 178 -5.35 -28.95 -15.19
CA ASN A 178 -6.79 -28.82 -14.86
C ASN A 178 -7.29 -29.85 -13.85
N GLU A 179 -6.40 -30.50 -13.11
CA GLU A 179 -6.74 -31.44 -12.06
C GLU A 179 -7.15 -30.71 -10.78
N GLU A 180 -8.16 -31.24 -10.11
CA GLU A 180 -8.69 -30.70 -8.86
C GLU A 180 -8.38 -31.64 -7.70
N GLU A 181 -8.00 -31.06 -6.55
CA GLU A 181 -7.77 -31.82 -5.31
C GLU A 181 -8.27 -31.06 -4.08
N TYR A 182 -8.64 -31.79 -3.04
CA TYR A 182 -8.89 -31.22 -1.73
C TYR A 182 -7.65 -31.30 -0.85
N ILE A 183 -7.27 -30.16 -0.24
CA ILE A 183 -6.17 -30.09 0.72
C ILE A 183 -6.74 -29.67 2.08
N SER A 184 -6.47 -30.48 3.11
CA SER A 184 -6.93 -30.23 4.48
C SER A 184 -6.00 -29.25 5.21
N TYR A 185 -6.54 -28.44 6.13
CA TYR A 185 -5.79 -27.49 6.93
C TYR A 185 -6.19 -27.50 8.42
N ASP A 186 -5.27 -27.09 9.26
CA ASP A 186 -5.48 -26.79 10.67
C ASP A 186 -5.51 -25.25 10.89
N LEU A 187 -4.95 -24.49 9.94
CA LEU A 187 -5.09 -23.04 9.81
C LEU A 187 -5.06 -22.65 8.32
N LEU A 188 -6.04 -21.87 7.88
CA LEU A 188 -6.08 -21.26 6.55
C LEU A 188 -5.85 -19.76 6.65
N VAL A 189 -4.88 -19.23 5.91
CA VAL A 189 -4.62 -17.78 5.85
C VAL A 189 -4.92 -17.27 4.45
N GLY A 190 -5.90 -16.38 4.35
CA GLY A 190 -6.25 -15.67 3.12
C GLY A 190 -5.34 -14.47 2.90
N ALA A 191 -4.43 -14.58 1.94
CA ALA A 191 -3.57 -13.53 1.41
C ALA A 191 -3.82 -13.29 -0.10
N ASP A 192 -5.01 -13.69 -0.57
CA ASP A 192 -5.44 -13.82 -1.96
C ASP A 192 -6.02 -12.53 -2.57
N GLY A 193 -5.76 -11.41 -1.90
CA GLY A 193 -6.00 -10.07 -2.45
C GLY A 193 -7.45 -9.63 -2.41
N VAL A 194 -7.75 -8.56 -3.15
CA VAL A 194 -9.05 -7.85 -3.09
C VAL A 194 -10.25 -8.74 -3.43
N ARG A 195 -10.05 -9.78 -4.25
CA ARG A 195 -11.10 -10.77 -4.66
C ARG A 195 -10.99 -12.07 -3.86
N SER A 196 -10.71 -11.99 -2.58
CA SER A 196 -10.41 -13.13 -1.72
C SER A 196 -11.53 -14.18 -1.65
N THR A 197 -11.23 -15.39 -2.08
CA THR A 197 -12.06 -16.59 -1.92
C THR A 197 -12.15 -16.99 -0.44
N VAL A 198 -11.08 -16.78 0.32
CA VAL A 198 -11.05 -17.08 1.75
C VAL A 198 -11.97 -16.15 2.55
N ARG A 199 -11.99 -14.84 2.21
CA ARG A 199 -12.91 -13.87 2.83
C ARG A 199 -14.37 -14.24 2.53
N GLU A 200 -14.69 -14.67 1.31
CA GLU A 200 -16.04 -15.12 0.96
C GLU A 200 -16.54 -16.28 1.83
N ALA A 201 -15.66 -17.18 2.22
CA ALA A 201 -16.02 -18.28 3.14
C ALA A 201 -16.44 -17.74 4.52
N LEU A 202 -15.76 -16.70 5.04
CA LEU A 202 -16.14 -16.04 6.29
C LEU A 202 -17.48 -15.31 6.17
N VAL A 203 -17.72 -14.61 5.06
CA VAL A 203 -19.00 -13.94 4.77
C VAL A 203 -20.15 -14.94 4.74
N LYS A 204 -19.96 -16.10 4.13
CA LYS A 204 -20.98 -17.17 4.05
C LYS A 204 -21.25 -17.83 5.41
N LYS A 205 -20.24 -17.91 6.27
CA LYS A 205 -20.34 -18.58 7.57
C LYS A 205 -20.95 -17.69 8.66
N HIS A 206 -20.57 -16.44 8.71
CA HIS A 206 -20.91 -15.52 9.79
C HIS A 206 -21.91 -14.47 9.32
N PHE A 207 -23.17 -14.57 9.77
CA PHE A 207 -24.24 -13.62 9.42
C PHE A 207 -23.98 -12.19 9.94
N ASP A 208 -23.12 -12.04 10.96
CA ASP A 208 -22.65 -10.78 11.51
C ASP A 208 -21.37 -10.27 10.83
N PHE A 209 -20.94 -10.89 9.73
CA PHE A 209 -19.81 -10.40 8.97
C PHE A 209 -20.22 -9.19 8.12
N GLU A 210 -19.70 -8.04 8.49
CA GLU A 210 -19.89 -6.80 7.73
C GLU A 210 -18.77 -6.64 6.72
N LEU A 211 -19.14 -6.59 5.46
CA LEU A 211 -18.24 -6.35 4.33
C LEU A 211 -18.68 -5.12 3.53
N SER A 212 -17.82 -4.15 3.40
CA SER A 212 -17.98 -3.07 2.44
C SER A 212 -16.88 -3.13 1.38
N VAL A 213 -17.30 -3.26 0.12
CA VAL A 213 -16.39 -3.15 -1.03
C VAL A 213 -16.81 -1.92 -1.83
N SER A 214 -15.91 -0.95 -1.97
CA SER A 214 -16.19 0.30 -2.66
C SER A 214 -15.07 0.67 -3.66
N ASP A 215 -15.44 1.44 -4.69
CA ASP A 215 -14.47 2.06 -5.60
C ASP A 215 -13.69 3.16 -4.86
N ILE A 216 -12.38 3.24 -5.04
CA ILE A 216 -11.53 4.28 -4.43
C ILE A 216 -11.83 5.69 -4.95
N PHE A 217 -12.73 5.83 -5.92
CA PHE A 217 -13.11 7.08 -6.55
C PHE A 217 -11.94 7.84 -7.21
N GLN A 218 -10.92 7.10 -7.63
CA GLN A 218 -9.76 7.62 -8.34
C GLN A 218 -9.41 6.72 -9.52
N VAL A 219 -8.78 7.30 -10.52
CA VAL A 219 -8.12 6.60 -11.61
C VAL A 219 -6.66 7.00 -11.63
N PHE A 220 -5.77 6.08 -12.03
CA PHE A 220 -4.35 6.35 -12.04
C PHE A 220 -3.61 5.67 -13.18
N LYS A 221 -2.48 6.27 -13.57
CA LYS A 221 -1.48 5.73 -14.48
C LYS A 221 -0.09 5.93 -13.87
N SER A 222 0.87 5.10 -14.28
CA SER A 222 2.27 5.28 -13.93
C SER A 222 3.15 4.99 -15.12
N ALA A 223 4.27 5.67 -15.23
CA ALA A 223 5.26 5.46 -16.28
C ALA A 223 6.66 5.39 -15.67
N HIS A 224 7.54 4.60 -16.31
CA HIS A 224 8.93 4.40 -15.95
C HIS A 224 9.79 5.05 -17.01
N ILE A 225 10.52 6.12 -16.67
CA ILE A 225 11.36 6.86 -17.61
C ILE A 225 12.77 7.04 -17.07
N ALA A 226 13.72 7.37 -17.93
CA ALA A 226 15.06 7.77 -17.49
C ALA A 226 14.97 8.96 -16.51
N CYS A 227 15.67 8.88 -15.38
CA CYS A 227 15.62 9.91 -14.36
C CYS A 227 16.26 11.21 -14.87
N PRO A 228 15.49 12.32 -14.98
CA PRO A 228 16.04 13.57 -15.47
C PRO A 228 16.90 14.26 -14.39
N GLU A 229 17.84 15.11 -14.79
CA GLU A 229 18.74 15.84 -13.87
C GLU A 229 18.00 16.69 -12.81
N ALA A 230 16.80 17.16 -13.12
CA ALA A 230 15.99 17.92 -12.19
C ALA A 230 15.45 17.09 -11.01
N LEU A 231 15.41 15.78 -11.15
CA LEU A 231 15.00 14.84 -10.10
C LEU A 231 16.24 14.21 -9.44
N SER A 232 16.06 13.65 -8.26
CA SER A 232 17.14 12.99 -7.52
C SER A 232 16.90 11.49 -7.47
N HIS A 233 17.98 10.70 -7.69
CA HIS A 233 17.93 9.24 -7.56
C HIS A 233 17.71 8.73 -6.10
N SER A 234 17.68 9.63 -5.12
CA SER A 234 17.48 9.28 -3.70
C SER A 234 16.38 10.11 -3.03
N ALA A 235 15.53 10.77 -3.82
CA ALA A 235 14.45 11.59 -3.30
C ALA A 235 13.11 11.26 -3.96
N VAL A 236 12.07 11.31 -3.16
CA VAL A 236 10.69 11.34 -3.64
C VAL A 236 10.36 12.75 -4.11
N SER A 237 9.72 12.90 -5.26
CA SER A 237 9.32 14.21 -5.79
C SER A 237 7.82 14.28 -6.00
N ILE A 238 7.18 15.28 -5.40
CA ILE A 238 5.73 15.50 -5.55
C ILE A 238 5.48 16.19 -6.90
N LEU A 239 4.42 15.79 -7.60
CA LEU A 239 3.99 16.44 -8.84
C LEU A 239 3.77 17.95 -8.63
N PRO A 240 4.22 18.79 -9.60
CA PRO A 240 4.07 20.22 -9.49
C PRO A 240 2.61 20.66 -9.57
N GLY A 241 2.27 21.75 -8.88
CA GLY A 241 0.93 22.35 -8.95
C GLY A 241 0.55 22.91 -10.35
N SER A 242 1.50 22.95 -11.30
CA SER A 242 1.24 23.24 -12.71
C SER A 242 0.56 22.08 -13.45
N PHE A 243 0.49 20.90 -12.84
CA PHE A 243 -0.25 19.75 -13.36
C PHE A 243 -1.64 19.73 -12.73
N PRO A 244 -2.66 20.37 -13.33
CA PRO A 244 -3.92 20.66 -12.67
C PRO A 244 -4.76 19.41 -12.45
N HIS A 245 -5.44 19.36 -11.30
CA HIS A 245 -6.37 18.30 -10.90
C HIS A 245 -5.76 16.92 -10.64
N PHE A 246 -4.48 16.72 -10.92
CA PHE A 246 -3.77 15.49 -10.61
C PHE A 246 -3.05 15.58 -9.27
N ASN A 247 -3.09 14.48 -8.55
CA ASN A 247 -2.15 14.18 -7.49
C ASN A 247 -1.13 13.19 -8.02
N GLY A 248 0.11 13.26 -7.57
CA GLY A 248 1.08 12.28 -8.03
C GLY A 248 2.45 12.49 -7.42
N ILE A 249 3.30 11.52 -7.75
CA ILE A 249 4.60 11.39 -7.14
C ILE A 249 5.57 10.76 -8.14
N ALA A 250 6.79 11.27 -8.16
CA ALA A 250 7.90 10.63 -8.85
C ALA A 250 8.78 9.93 -7.82
N LEU A 251 8.91 8.62 -7.97
CA LEU A 251 9.64 7.72 -7.07
C LEU A 251 10.92 7.25 -7.76
N PRO A 252 12.08 7.32 -7.10
CA PRO A 252 13.32 6.82 -7.67
C PRO A 252 13.26 5.31 -7.89
N GLU A 253 13.87 4.84 -8.97
CA GLU A 253 13.93 3.44 -9.35
C GLU A 253 15.38 3.04 -9.64
N THR A 254 15.72 1.79 -9.40
CA THR A 254 17.05 1.23 -9.73
C THR A 254 17.30 1.30 -11.22
N GLY A 255 18.57 1.27 -11.63
CA GLY A 255 18.94 1.36 -13.06
C GLY A 255 18.85 2.77 -13.64
N GLY A 256 18.82 3.82 -12.79
CA GLY A 256 18.77 5.21 -13.26
C GLY A 256 17.42 5.66 -13.78
N LEU A 257 16.36 4.95 -13.40
CA LEU A 257 14.99 5.26 -13.78
C LEU A 257 14.26 6.07 -12.69
N VAL A 258 13.10 6.59 -13.05
CA VAL A 258 12.11 7.17 -12.14
C VAL A 258 10.71 6.70 -12.56
N ASN A 259 9.94 6.25 -11.60
CA ASN A 259 8.51 5.97 -11.79
C ASN A 259 7.70 7.22 -11.46
N ILE A 260 6.93 7.71 -12.41
CA ILE A 260 6.02 8.84 -12.20
C ILE A 260 4.59 8.30 -12.16
N SER A 261 3.97 8.40 -11.00
CA SER A 261 2.58 7.99 -10.78
C SER A 261 1.66 9.21 -10.74
N PHE A 262 0.54 9.11 -11.46
CA PHE A 262 -0.48 10.15 -11.60
C PHE A 262 -1.82 9.61 -11.15
N GLY A 263 -2.47 10.29 -10.22
CA GLY A 263 -3.81 9.96 -9.76
C GLY A 263 -4.76 11.14 -9.92
N VAL A 264 -6.00 10.89 -10.28
CA VAL A 264 -7.05 11.90 -10.40
C VAL A 264 -8.37 11.33 -9.89
N SER A 265 -9.15 12.14 -9.14
CA SER A 265 -10.48 11.73 -8.72
C SER A 265 -11.44 11.64 -9.91
N ARG A 266 -12.41 10.73 -9.86
CA ARG A 266 -13.33 10.47 -10.99
C ARG A 266 -14.11 11.71 -11.40
N ASN A 267 -14.57 12.52 -10.47
CA ASN A 267 -15.26 13.77 -10.77
C ASN A 267 -14.37 14.76 -11.54
N ASN A 268 -13.08 14.84 -11.21
CA ASN A 268 -12.13 15.68 -11.95
C ASN A 268 -11.79 15.06 -13.30
N PHE A 269 -11.62 13.74 -13.36
CA PHE A 269 -11.35 13.01 -14.60
C PHE A 269 -12.43 13.24 -15.65
N ASP A 270 -13.71 13.15 -15.26
CA ASP A 270 -14.82 13.30 -16.20
C ASP A 270 -15.10 14.76 -16.59
N SER A 271 -14.80 15.72 -15.71
CA SER A 271 -15.30 17.09 -15.87
C SER A 271 -14.25 18.21 -15.92
N ASN A 272 -13.04 17.99 -15.41
CA ASN A 272 -12.10 19.10 -15.14
C ASN A 272 -10.72 18.93 -15.75
N ILE A 273 -10.28 17.72 -16.09
CA ILE A 273 -8.97 17.54 -16.74
C ILE A 273 -9.06 17.90 -18.23
N ASP A 274 -7.92 18.32 -18.77
CA ASP A 274 -7.79 18.65 -20.19
C ASP A 274 -8.00 17.39 -21.05
N GLU A 275 -8.70 17.51 -22.17
CA GLU A 275 -8.93 16.38 -23.10
C GLU A 275 -7.63 15.92 -23.76
N ASP A 276 -6.63 16.79 -23.90
CA ASP A 276 -5.32 16.42 -24.46
C ASP A 276 -4.66 15.27 -23.68
N ILE A 277 -4.84 15.21 -22.34
CA ILE A 277 -4.26 14.12 -21.52
C ILE A 277 -5.04 12.79 -21.63
N LYS A 278 -6.24 12.82 -22.20
CA LYS A 278 -7.06 11.64 -22.49
C LYS A 278 -6.85 11.13 -23.91
N SER A 279 -6.14 11.88 -24.75
CA SER A 279 -5.89 11.53 -26.16
C SER A 279 -5.16 10.19 -26.29
N ASP A 280 -5.47 9.45 -27.34
CA ASP A 280 -4.74 8.25 -27.75
C ASP A 280 -3.56 8.60 -28.69
N ASP A 281 -3.36 9.89 -29.03
CA ASP A 281 -2.20 10.37 -29.81
C ASP A 281 -1.07 10.78 -28.84
N ALA A 282 0.05 10.05 -28.91
CA ALA A 282 1.22 10.32 -28.10
C ALA A 282 1.82 11.73 -28.32
N ASN A 283 1.68 12.33 -29.51
CA ASN A 283 2.16 13.68 -29.77
C ASN A 283 1.34 14.73 -29.02
N VAL A 284 0.02 14.56 -28.96
CA VAL A 284 -0.88 15.45 -28.20
C VAL A 284 -0.54 15.37 -26.72
N VAL A 285 -0.42 14.17 -26.18
CA VAL A 285 -0.08 13.92 -24.77
C VAL A 285 1.34 14.43 -24.45
N CYS A 286 2.31 14.25 -25.36
CA CYS A 286 3.67 14.77 -25.22
C CYS A 286 3.68 16.30 -25.08
N ASN A 287 2.92 17.00 -25.93
CA ASN A 287 2.79 18.47 -25.84
C ASN A 287 2.15 18.90 -24.52
N TYR A 288 1.17 18.16 -24.03
CA TYR A 288 0.58 18.40 -22.72
C TYR A 288 1.60 18.28 -21.59
N PHE A 289 2.42 17.22 -21.59
CA PHE A 289 3.49 17.03 -20.60
C PHE A 289 4.56 18.12 -20.69
N LYS A 290 5.01 18.51 -21.89
CA LYS A 290 5.95 19.61 -22.10
C LYS A 290 5.43 20.92 -21.51
N LYS A 291 4.14 21.18 -21.60
CA LYS A 291 3.49 22.37 -21.03
C LYS A 291 3.44 22.33 -19.51
N ASN A 292 3.09 21.21 -18.91
CA ASN A 292 2.72 21.11 -17.49
C ASN A 292 3.81 20.54 -16.57
N LEU A 293 4.80 19.81 -17.10
CA LEU A 293 5.92 19.20 -16.35
C LEU A 293 7.28 19.86 -16.63
N LYS A 294 7.32 21.11 -17.04
CA LYS A 294 8.57 21.85 -17.36
C LYS A 294 9.61 21.80 -16.25
N CYS A 295 9.19 21.77 -14.98
CA CYS A 295 10.10 21.73 -13.84
C CYS A 295 10.89 20.43 -13.71
N PHE A 296 10.44 19.34 -14.33
CA PHE A 296 11.16 18.07 -14.35
C PHE A 296 12.29 18.07 -15.38
N LYS A 297 12.29 19.01 -16.33
CA LYS A 297 13.34 19.17 -17.35
C LYS A 297 13.65 17.88 -18.10
N LEU A 298 12.61 17.16 -18.51
CA LEU A 298 12.77 15.98 -19.35
C LEU A 298 13.38 16.39 -20.70
N THR A 299 14.12 15.46 -21.32
CA THR A 299 14.54 15.61 -22.71
C THR A 299 13.34 15.45 -23.65
N GLU A 300 13.49 15.83 -24.92
CA GLU A 300 12.46 15.60 -25.95
C GLU A 300 12.07 14.14 -26.04
N GLU A 301 13.07 13.24 -25.99
CA GLU A 301 12.87 11.80 -25.96
C GLU A 301 12.15 11.35 -24.68
N GLY A 302 12.53 11.88 -23.52
CA GLY A 302 11.88 11.56 -22.24
C GLY A 302 10.41 11.97 -22.19
N TYR A 303 10.02 13.13 -22.77
CA TYR A 303 8.62 13.51 -22.91
C TYR A 303 7.85 12.57 -23.84
N MET A 304 8.46 12.15 -24.96
CA MET A 304 7.83 11.25 -25.90
C MET A 304 7.71 9.82 -25.32
N ASP A 305 8.70 9.34 -24.59
CA ASP A 305 8.65 8.05 -23.89
C ASP A 305 7.53 8.06 -22.85
N LEU A 306 7.46 9.09 -22.00
CA LEU A 306 6.36 9.26 -21.04
C LEU A 306 4.99 9.24 -21.73
N ALA A 307 4.84 9.97 -22.85
CA ALA A 307 3.60 10.04 -23.60
C ALA A 307 3.23 8.70 -24.25
N THR A 308 4.21 7.99 -24.82
CA THR A 308 4.03 6.68 -25.43
C THR A 308 3.57 5.65 -24.40
N GLN A 309 4.21 5.58 -23.25
CA GLN A 309 3.77 4.71 -22.15
C GLN A 309 2.37 5.10 -21.66
N TRP A 310 2.07 6.40 -21.62
CA TRP A 310 0.78 6.90 -21.19
C TRP A 310 -0.38 6.46 -22.09
N VAL A 311 -0.26 6.60 -23.39
CA VAL A 311 -1.33 6.21 -24.34
C VAL A 311 -1.52 4.70 -24.41
N ASN A 312 -0.44 3.94 -24.27
CA ASN A 312 -0.49 2.47 -24.28
C ASN A 312 -1.05 1.85 -23.00
N GLN A 313 -1.27 2.63 -21.95
CA GLN A 313 -1.82 2.13 -20.69
C GLN A 313 -3.30 2.45 -20.53
N ARG A 314 -4.04 1.52 -19.95
CA ARG A 314 -5.41 1.79 -19.48
C ARG A 314 -5.36 2.53 -18.14
N TRP A 315 -6.36 3.35 -17.87
CA TRP A 315 -6.59 3.91 -16.57
C TRP A 315 -6.90 2.81 -15.55
N ASN A 316 -6.11 2.77 -14.49
CA ASN A 316 -6.29 1.79 -13.43
C ASN A 316 -7.36 2.24 -12.46
N ARG A 317 -8.13 1.27 -11.98
CA ARG A 317 -9.08 1.41 -10.88
C ARG A 317 -8.80 0.32 -9.87
N THR A 318 -9.10 0.56 -8.62
CA THR A 318 -9.04 -0.46 -7.58
C THR A 318 -10.20 -0.28 -6.62
N GLY A 319 -10.48 -1.31 -5.84
CA GLY A 319 -11.49 -1.29 -4.79
C GLY A 319 -10.84 -1.14 -3.42
N MET A 320 -11.64 -0.65 -2.49
CA MET A 320 -11.34 -0.67 -1.06
C MET A 320 -12.18 -1.73 -0.38
N VAL A 321 -11.62 -2.34 0.64
CA VAL A 321 -12.28 -3.37 1.46
C VAL A 321 -12.26 -2.94 2.91
N HIS A 322 -13.42 -2.95 3.53
CA HIS A 322 -13.59 -2.84 4.98
C HIS A 322 -14.29 -4.09 5.48
N CYS A 323 -13.75 -4.70 6.52
CA CYS A 323 -14.36 -5.81 7.21
C CYS A 323 -14.40 -5.54 8.73
N ASN A 324 -15.43 -6.03 9.40
CA ASN A 324 -15.49 -5.98 10.86
C ASN A 324 -14.77 -7.15 11.55
N ARG A 325 -14.24 -8.10 10.77
CA ARG A 325 -13.61 -9.33 11.27
C ARG A 325 -12.53 -9.81 10.32
N TYR A 326 -11.36 -10.20 10.84
CA TYR A 326 -10.24 -10.75 10.06
C TYR A 326 -9.94 -12.23 10.37
N SER A 327 -10.72 -12.86 11.26
CA SER A 327 -10.49 -14.26 11.61
C SER A 327 -11.75 -14.96 12.09
N SER A 328 -11.71 -16.28 12.12
CA SER A 328 -12.73 -17.15 12.69
C SER A 328 -12.08 -18.35 13.36
N VAL A 329 -12.34 -18.52 14.64
CA VAL A 329 -11.89 -19.68 15.41
C VAL A 329 -12.53 -20.97 14.90
N GLU A 330 -13.84 -20.93 14.65
CA GLU A 330 -14.60 -22.08 14.18
C GLU A 330 -14.12 -22.58 12.81
N CYS A 331 -13.82 -21.65 11.90
CA CYS A 331 -13.32 -21.99 10.57
C CYS A 331 -11.80 -22.22 10.53
N LYS A 332 -11.08 -21.89 11.61
CA LYS A 332 -9.60 -21.85 11.64
C LYS A 332 -9.02 -21.00 10.49
N ILE A 333 -9.58 -19.78 10.30
CA ILE A 333 -9.22 -18.87 9.21
C ILE A 333 -8.70 -17.56 9.77
N ALA A 334 -7.67 -16.98 9.11
CA ALA A 334 -7.24 -15.59 9.24
C ALA A 334 -7.13 -14.92 7.88
N LEU A 335 -7.37 -13.60 7.80
CA LEU A 335 -7.18 -12.77 6.59
C LEU A 335 -6.02 -11.80 6.82
N ILE A 336 -5.17 -11.62 5.79
CA ILE A 336 -4.07 -10.66 5.80
C ILE A 336 -4.03 -9.84 4.50
N GLY A 337 -3.49 -8.63 4.57
CA GLY A 337 -3.31 -7.76 3.41
C GLY A 337 -4.61 -7.41 2.70
N ASP A 338 -4.55 -7.33 1.38
CA ASP A 338 -5.68 -6.89 0.55
C ASP A 338 -6.92 -7.81 0.66
N ALA A 339 -6.77 -9.05 1.14
CA ALA A 339 -7.90 -9.92 1.45
C ALA A 339 -8.74 -9.37 2.62
N ALA A 340 -8.11 -8.66 3.55
CA ALA A 340 -8.74 -8.06 4.72
C ALA A 340 -9.08 -6.57 4.52
N HIS A 341 -8.17 -5.79 3.87
CA HIS A 341 -8.23 -4.32 3.85
C HIS A 341 -7.58 -3.71 2.60
N ALA A 342 -7.94 -4.19 1.41
CA ALA A 342 -7.51 -3.53 0.17
C ALA A 342 -7.81 -2.04 0.21
N THR A 343 -6.89 -1.21 -0.31
CA THR A 343 -6.96 0.24 -0.15
C THR A 343 -6.43 1.01 -1.37
N SER A 344 -6.64 2.33 -1.37
CA SER A 344 -6.00 3.26 -2.31
C SER A 344 -4.49 3.36 -2.04
N PRO A 345 -3.66 3.50 -3.08
CA PRO A 345 -2.22 3.71 -2.92
C PRO A 345 -1.86 5.12 -2.38
N SER A 346 -2.83 5.99 -2.12
CA SER A 346 -2.65 7.42 -1.85
C SER A 346 -1.74 7.75 -0.66
N ILE A 347 -1.66 6.89 0.34
CA ILE A 347 -0.77 7.04 1.52
C ILE A 347 0.39 6.04 1.55
N GLY A 348 0.51 5.16 0.55
CA GLY A 348 1.63 4.24 0.41
C GLY A 348 1.75 3.14 1.49
N MET A 349 0.70 2.85 2.26
CA MET A 349 0.79 1.97 3.44
C MET A 349 0.20 0.56 3.23
N GLY A 350 -0.40 0.24 2.09
CA GLY A 350 -1.06 -1.05 1.87
C GLY A 350 -0.11 -2.25 2.05
N MET A 351 1.04 -2.26 1.39
CA MET A 351 2.03 -3.33 1.54
C MET A 351 2.64 -3.37 2.96
N ASN A 352 2.94 -2.21 3.55
CA ASN A 352 3.44 -2.12 4.91
C ASN A 352 2.49 -2.80 5.91
N THR A 353 1.19 -2.55 5.74
CA THR A 353 0.15 -3.13 6.59
C THR A 353 0.02 -4.65 6.37
N ALA A 354 0.11 -5.12 5.11
CA ALA A 354 0.08 -6.55 4.80
C ALA A 354 1.27 -7.32 5.42
N LEU A 355 2.48 -6.75 5.34
CA LEU A 355 3.67 -7.32 5.99
C LEU A 355 3.53 -7.32 7.52
N ARG A 356 2.98 -6.25 8.09
CA ARG A 356 2.73 -6.15 9.53
C ARG A 356 1.61 -7.11 9.99
N ASP A 357 0.62 -7.41 9.15
CA ASP A 357 -0.38 -8.46 9.44
C ASP A 357 0.29 -9.82 9.65
N ALA A 358 1.15 -10.21 8.70
CA ALA A 358 1.89 -11.47 8.77
C ALA A 358 2.75 -11.54 10.04
N GLN A 359 3.48 -10.46 10.33
CA GLN A 359 4.31 -10.37 11.54
C GLN A 359 3.44 -10.41 12.81
N LYS A 360 2.29 -9.70 12.84
CA LYS A 360 1.42 -9.67 14.02
C LYS A 360 0.80 -11.04 14.30
N LEU A 361 0.38 -11.77 13.25
CA LEU A 361 -0.11 -13.14 13.41
C LEU A 361 0.98 -14.04 14.01
N TYR A 362 2.22 -13.95 13.51
CA TYR A 362 3.37 -14.65 14.06
C TYR A 362 3.64 -14.29 15.54
N GLU A 363 3.65 -12.99 15.88
CA GLU A 363 3.86 -12.52 17.25
C GLU A 363 2.78 -13.05 18.22
N LEU A 364 1.55 -13.19 17.76
CA LEU A 364 0.44 -13.73 18.57
C LEU A 364 0.53 -15.24 18.74
N LEU A 365 0.96 -15.96 17.72
CA LEU A 365 1.26 -17.40 17.85
C LEU A 365 2.34 -17.65 18.92
N ASP A 366 3.36 -16.77 18.95
CA ASP A 366 4.39 -16.86 19.99
C ASP A 366 3.86 -16.50 21.38
N LYS A 367 3.10 -15.41 21.47
CA LYS A 367 2.54 -14.92 22.75
C LYS A 367 1.58 -15.88 23.43
N TYR A 368 0.80 -16.63 22.63
CA TYR A 368 -0.24 -17.52 23.13
C TYR A 368 0.11 -19.02 22.94
N ASP A 369 1.40 -19.34 22.86
CA ASP A 369 1.88 -20.73 22.75
C ASP A 369 1.13 -21.53 21.66
N ASP A 370 0.89 -20.88 20.49
CA ASP A 370 0.22 -21.47 19.34
C ASP A 370 -1.27 -21.83 19.55
N ASP A 371 -1.91 -21.35 20.63
CA ASP A 371 -3.34 -21.57 20.87
C ASP A 371 -4.19 -20.69 19.93
N LEU A 372 -4.70 -21.29 18.83
CA LEU A 372 -5.52 -20.58 17.84
C LEU A 372 -6.82 -20.02 18.41
N ASP A 373 -7.36 -20.59 19.49
CA ASP A 373 -8.59 -20.12 20.10
C ASP A 373 -8.38 -18.76 20.82
N GLN A 374 -7.14 -18.44 21.20
CA GLN A 374 -6.73 -17.15 21.72
C GLN A 374 -6.15 -16.25 20.62
N VAL A 375 -5.31 -16.79 19.73
CA VAL A 375 -4.62 -16.05 18.68
C VAL A 375 -5.61 -15.39 17.72
N LEU A 376 -6.57 -16.13 17.18
CA LEU A 376 -7.45 -15.66 16.11
C LEU A 376 -8.37 -14.51 16.56
N PRO A 377 -9.05 -14.56 17.72
CA PRO A 377 -9.84 -13.42 18.20
C PRO A 377 -8.97 -12.18 18.47
N GLU A 378 -7.82 -12.37 19.10
CA GLU A 378 -6.92 -11.26 19.43
C GLU A 378 -6.31 -10.63 18.17
N TYR A 379 -5.97 -11.43 17.16
CA TYR A 379 -5.53 -10.96 15.86
C TYR A 379 -6.59 -10.04 15.22
N SER A 380 -7.83 -10.49 15.17
CA SER A 380 -8.93 -9.69 14.63
C SER A 380 -9.14 -8.40 15.42
N ARG A 381 -9.12 -8.48 16.76
CA ARG A 381 -9.27 -7.33 17.66
C ARG A 381 -8.21 -6.23 17.40
N ILE A 382 -6.98 -6.63 17.12
CA ILE A 382 -5.87 -5.69 16.88
C ILE A 382 -5.85 -5.20 15.44
N ARG A 383 -6.08 -6.08 14.45
CA ARG A 383 -5.84 -5.74 13.04
C ARG A 383 -7.03 -5.08 12.33
N VAL A 384 -8.26 -5.32 12.78
CA VAL A 384 -9.46 -4.68 12.19
C VAL A 384 -9.41 -3.15 12.30
N PRO A 385 -9.13 -2.55 13.48
CA PRO A 385 -8.98 -1.10 13.58
C PRO A 385 -7.87 -0.53 12.68
N GLU A 386 -6.76 -1.26 12.54
CA GLU A 386 -5.63 -0.87 11.69
C GLU A 386 -5.99 -0.84 10.20
N GLY A 387 -6.59 -1.91 9.70
CA GLY A 387 -6.97 -2.01 8.29
C GLY A 387 -8.11 -1.06 7.93
N ASN A 388 -9.07 -0.84 8.83
CA ASN A 388 -10.13 0.15 8.61
C ASN A 388 -9.57 1.58 8.62
N ALA A 389 -8.66 1.89 9.55
CA ALA A 389 -7.95 3.17 9.57
C ALA A 389 -7.11 3.39 8.31
N LEU A 390 -6.42 2.35 7.80
CA LEU A 390 -5.69 2.39 6.55
C LEU A 390 -6.59 2.85 5.39
N SER A 391 -7.74 2.20 5.23
CA SER A 391 -8.66 2.49 4.13
C SER A 391 -9.30 3.87 4.27
N ASP A 392 -9.70 4.25 5.47
CA ASP A 392 -10.27 5.57 5.76
C ASP A 392 -9.26 6.71 5.54
N LEU A 393 -8.03 6.56 6.03
CA LEU A 393 -6.95 7.53 5.79
C LEU A 393 -6.66 7.64 4.30
N ALA A 394 -6.56 6.52 3.59
CA ALA A 394 -6.27 6.52 2.18
C ALA A 394 -7.35 7.24 1.34
N LEU A 395 -8.60 7.21 1.76
CA LEU A 395 -9.71 7.88 1.07
C LEU A 395 -9.92 9.32 1.53
N HIS A 396 -9.74 9.63 2.81
CA HIS A 396 -10.20 10.89 3.40
C HIS A 396 -9.08 11.80 3.94
N LEU A 397 -7.81 11.36 3.92
CA LEU A 397 -6.71 12.25 4.28
C LEU A 397 -6.56 13.40 3.27
N TYR A 398 -6.95 13.17 2.02
CA TYR A 398 -6.98 14.15 0.94
C TYR A 398 -8.42 14.47 0.54
N CYS A 399 -8.69 15.76 0.28
CA CYS A 399 -10.01 16.23 -0.11
C CYS A 399 -10.15 16.25 -1.64
N PHE A 400 -11.28 15.75 -2.16
CA PHE A 400 -11.60 15.81 -3.59
C PHE A 400 -11.97 17.24 -4.03
N ASP A 401 -12.39 18.10 -3.10
CA ASP A 401 -12.55 19.54 -3.33
C ASP A 401 -11.19 20.24 -3.20
N THR A 402 -10.71 20.79 -4.31
CA THR A 402 -9.39 21.41 -4.40
C THR A 402 -9.23 22.65 -3.49
N LYS A 403 -10.31 23.41 -3.22
CA LYS A 403 -10.28 24.60 -2.36
C LYS A 403 -10.17 24.20 -0.89
N ILE A 404 -10.94 23.20 -0.49
CA ILE A 404 -10.89 22.66 0.88
C ILE A 404 -9.54 21.98 1.11
N GLY A 405 -9.05 21.19 0.15
CA GLY A 405 -7.73 20.57 0.19
C GLY A 405 -6.60 21.60 0.34
N ALA A 406 -6.63 22.69 -0.44
CA ALA A 406 -5.65 23.75 -0.34
C ALA A 406 -5.67 24.47 1.04
N LYS A 407 -6.86 24.72 1.60
CA LYS A 407 -6.99 25.28 2.96
C LYS A 407 -6.43 24.34 4.03
N THR A 408 -6.70 23.04 3.92
CA THR A 408 -6.17 22.05 4.85
C THR A 408 -4.65 21.94 4.75
N MET A 409 -4.10 21.91 3.53
CA MET A 409 -2.66 21.91 3.30
C MET A 409 -1.99 23.16 3.91
N LEU A 410 -2.60 24.34 3.77
CA LEU A 410 -2.10 25.57 4.41
C LEU A 410 -2.09 25.45 5.93
N LYS A 411 -3.16 24.92 6.54
CA LYS A 411 -3.21 24.67 7.99
C LYS A 411 -2.10 23.71 8.44
N SER A 412 -1.86 22.63 7.68
CA SER A 412 -0.78 21.67 7.95
C SER A 412 0.61 22.33 7.88
N LEU A 413 0.86 23.17 6.90
CA LEU A 413 2.11 23.93 6.79
C LEU A 413 2.31 24.89 7.98
N VAL A 414 1.29 25.66 8.35
CA VAL A 414 1.32 26.55 9.52
C VAL A 414 1.56 25.73 10.80
N ARG A 415 0.86 24.63 11.00
CA ARG A 415 1.06 23.71 12.13
C ARG A 415 2.51 23.20 12.16
N GLY A 416 3.05 22.76 11.04
CA GLY A 416 4.45 22.30 10.94
C GLY A 416 5.45 23.39 11.31
N GLY A 417 5.22 24.63 10.89
CA GLY A 417 6.02 25.80 11.28
C GLY A 417 5.94 26.09 12.78
N LEU A 418 4.72 26.07 13.33
CA LEU A 418 4.50 26.29 14.78
C LEU A 418 5.08 25.16 15.61
N ASN A 419 4.98 23.92 15.17
CA ASN A 419 5.59 22.78 15.87
C ASN A 419 7.12 22.91 15.95
N LYS A 420 7.78 23.38 14.87
CA LYS A 420 9.24 23.63 14.89
C LYS A 420 9.63 24.72 15.89
N LEU A 421 8.81 25.74 16.06
CA LEU A 421 9.07 26.84 17.00
C LEU A 421 8.66 26.49 18.44
N PHE A 422 7.57 25.76 18.60
CA PHE A 422 6.95 25.45 19.90
C PHE A 422 6.59 23.96 19.99
N PRO A 423 7.60 23.04 19.97
CA PRO A 423 7.33 21.59 19.88
C PRO A 423 6.61 21.02 21.09
N ARG A 424 6.65 21.70 22.23
CA ARG A 424 5.95 21.29 23.47
C ARG A 424 4.49 21.73 23.52
N LEU A 425 4.10 22.73 22.69
CA LEU A 425 2.77 23.31 22.72
C LEU A 425 1.92 22.91 21.50
N VAL A 426 2.56 22.66 20.37
CA VAL A 426 1.88 22.34 19.12
C VAL A 426 2.33 20.95 18.65
N ALA A 427 1.40 20.01 18.63
CA ALA A 427 1.65 18.67 18.10
C ALA A 427 1.94 18.72 16.58
N PRO A 428 2.80 17.82 16.06
CA PRO A 428 3.03 17.68 14.62
C PRO A 428 1.73 17.43 13.85
N ASP A 429 1.77 17.67 12.54
CA ASP A 429 0.71 17.26 11.64
C ASP A 429 0.54 15.74 11.65
N CYS A 430 -0.70 15.24 11.51
CA CYS A 430 -0.98 13.80 11.58
C CYS A 430 -0.21 12.99 10.53
N GLN A 431 0.09 13.57 9.36
CA GLN A 431 0.82 12.89 8.29
C GLN A 431 2.25 12.50 8.68
N VAL A 432 2.86 13.21 9.64
CA VAL A 432 4.23 12.93 10.11
C VAL A 432 4.32 11.56 10.80
N TYR A 433 3.21 11.06 11.33
CA TYR A 433 3.15 9.78 12.03
C TYR A 433 2.91 8.57 11.11
N ILE A 434 2.58 8.81 9.83
CA ILE A 434 2.34 7.72 8.87
C ILE A 434 3.64 6.96 8.63
N GLY A 435 3.63 5.65 8.91
CA GLY A 435 4.80 4.78 8.75
C GLY A 435 5.88 4.92 9.82
N GLN A 436 5.69 5.80 10.81
CA GLN A 436 6.64 6.01 11.90
C GLN A 436 6.55 4.86 12.93
N SER A 437 7.69 4.30 13.34
CA SER A 437 7.74 3.30 14.41
C SER A 437 7.04 3.78 15.68
N GLY A 438 6.30 2.87 16.34
CA GLY A 438 5.59 3.15 17.58
C GLY A 438 4.24 3.85 17.43
N TYR A 439 3.81 4.15 16.19
CA TYR A 439 2.47 4.68 15.90
C TYR A 439 1.71 3.76 14.95
N SER A 440 0.53 3.34 15.37
CA SER A 440 -0.38 2.58 14.53
C SER A 440 -1.15 3.49 13.55
N LEU A 441 -1.72 2.92 12.50
CA LEU A 441 -2.61 3.70 11.60
C LEU A 441 -3.89 4.14 12.32
N ALA A 442 -4.36 3.37 13.30
CA ALA A 442 -5.46 3.78 14.17
C ALA A 442 -5.11 5.04 14.99
N ASP A 443 -3.87 5.14 15.51
CA ASP A 443 -3.40 6.35 16.18
C ASP A 443 -3.34 7.55 15.22
N VAL A 444 -2.86 7.33 13.99
CA VAL A 444 -2.82 8.38 12.96
C VAL A 444 -4.23 8.85 12.61
N TYR A 445 -5.16 7.92 12.46
CA TYR A 445 -6.57 8.23 12.20
C TYR A 445 -7.18 9.06 13.33
N GLN A 446 -6.93 8.69 14.58
CA GLN A 446 -7.37 9.44 15.74
C GLN A 446 -6.81 10.86 15.73
N LYS A 447 -5.48 11.02 15.50
CA LYS A 447 -4.83 12.34 15.39
C LYS A 447 -5.41 13.19 14.26
N ALA A 448 -5.67 12.60 13.09
CA ALA A 448 -6.29 13.30 11.97
C ALA A 448 -7.73 13.74 12.28
N THR A 449 -8.46 12.96 13.08
CA THR A 449 -9.80 13.29 13.58
C THR A 449 -9.75 14.44 14.59
N GLU A 450 -8.86 14.39 15.56
CA GLU A 450 -8.63 15.46 16.55
C GLU A 450 -8.21 16.78 15.90
N GLN A 451 -7.47 16.71 14.78
CA GLN A 451 -7.06 17.87 13.98
C GLN A 451 -8.19 18.40 13.07
N GLY A 452 -9.37 17.73 13.07
CA GLY A 452 -10.55 18.11 12.29
C GLY A 452 -10.42 17.82 10.78
N ILE A 453 -9.41 17.05 10.36
CA ILE A 453 -9.17 16.72 8.96
C ILE A 453 -10.17 15.66 8.49
N MET A 454 -10.28 14.55 9.23
CA MET A 454 -11.08 13.40 8.82
C MET A 454 -12.57 13.73 8.67
N SER A 455 -13.17 14.40 9.64
CA SER A 455 -14.60 14.75 9.60
C SER A 455 -14.95 15.67 8.43
N LEU A 456 -14.14 16.70 8.20
CA LEU A 456 -14.32 17.66 7.12
C LEU A 456 -14.17 17.02 5.74
N HIS A 457 -13.07 16.26 5.54
CA HIS A 457 -12.78 15.65 4.26
C HIS A 457 -13.74 14.50 3.95
N ARG A 458 -14.10 13.66 4.95
CA ARG A 458 -15.08 12.59 4.77
C ARG A 458 -16.41 13.13 4.28
N ALA A 459 -16.99 14.09 5.00
CA ALA A 459 -18.27 14.69 4.62
C ALA A 459 -18.23 15.30 3.20
N THR A 460 -17.11 15.97 2.86
CA THR A 460 -16.95 16.56 1.53
C THR A 460 -16.80 15.50 0.44
N ASN A 461 -15.94 14.51 0.67
CA ASN A 461 -15.66 13.45 -0.31
C ASN A 461 -16.88 12.56 -0.56
N GLU A 462 -17.63 12.21 0.49
CA GLU A 462 -18.87 11.43 0.38
C GLU A 462 -19.95 12.19 -0.40
N ARG A 463 -20.14 13.49 -0.11
CA ARG A 463 -21.03 14.35 -0.88
C ARG A 463 -20.65 14.39 -2.37
N ILE A 464 -19.37 14.60 -2.69
CA ILE A 464 -18.90 14.63 -4.09
C ILE A 464 -19.14 13.28 -4.78
N ARG A 465 -18.89 12.17 -4.09
CA ARG A 465 -19.15 10.82 -4.61
C ARG A 465 -20.63 10.60 -4.87
N GLN A 466 -21.47 10.96 -3.92
CA GLN A 466 -22.92 10.83 -4.05
C GLN A 466 -23.43 11.66 -5.26
N GLU A 467 -23.08 12.96 -5.32
CA GLU A 467 -23.47 13.85 -6.43
C GLU A 467 -22.97 13.30 -7.79
N PHE A 468 -21.79 12.70 -7.85
CA PHE A 468 -21.25 12.08 -9.05
C PHE A 468 -22.09 10.90 -9.53
N PHE A 469 -22.44 9.97 -8.63
CA PHE A 469 -23.25 8.80 -9.00
C PHE A 469 -24.68 9.17 -9.32
N GLU A 470 -25.28 10.14 -8.64
CA GLU A 470 -26.62 10.65 -8.95
C GLU A 470 -26.71 11.27 -10.34
N ARG A 471 -25.66 11.97 -10.80
CA ARG A 471 -25.57 12.46 -12.18
C ARG A 471 -25.52 11.33 -13.21
N GLN A 472 -24.72 10.30 -12.93
CA GLN A 472 -24.60 9.14 -13.83
C GLN A 472 -25.91 8.36 -13.97
N THR A 473 -26.73 8.35 -12.92
CA THR A 473 -28.06 7.70 -12.93
C THR A 473 -29.16 8.60 -13.45
N GLY A 474 -28.85 9.83 -13.86
CA GLY A 474 -29.85 10.78 -14.37
C GLY A 474 -30.74 11.42 -13.29
N MET A 475 -30.41 11.25 -12.01
CA MET A 475 -31.16 11.84 -10.89
C MET A 475 -30.88 13.34 -10.71
N ILE A 476 -29.74 13.84 -11.19
CA ILE A 476 -29.38 15.27 -11.15
C ILE A 476 -28.99 15.72 -12.56
N VAL A 477 -29.59 16.82 -13.02
CA VAL A 477 -29.23 17.47 -14.28
C VAL A 477 -28.03 18.39 -14.09
N ASP A 478 -27.03 18.33 -14.95
CA ASP A 478 -25.82 19.15 -14.87
C ASP A 478 -26.15 20.66 -14.88
N LYS A 479 -25.62 21.38 -13.89
CA LYS A 479 -25.61 22.85 -13.90
C LYS A 479 -24.49 23.33 -14.84
N PRO A 480 -24.69 24.41 -15.63
CA PRO A 480 -23.67 24.93 -16.52
C PRO A 480 -22.40 25.35 -15.74
N LYS A 481 -21.25 24.98 -16.28
CA LYS A 481 -19.92 25.24 -15.68
C LYS A 481 -19.70 26.75 -15.54
N SER A 482 -19.52 27.26 -14.32
CA SER A 482 -19.00 28.59 -14.09
C SER A 482 -17.48 28.59 -14.32
N SER A 483 -17.00 29.48 -15.18
CA SER A 483 -15.57 29.63 -15.51
C SER A 483 -14.73 30.02 -14.29
N LEU A 484 -13.92 29.12 -13.77
CA LEU A 484 -13.11 29.29 -12.54
C LEU A 484 -11.61 29.31 -12.84
N TRP A 485 -11.17 30.30 -13.63
CA TRP A 485 -9.75 30.50 -13.98
C TRP A 485 -8.94 31.32 -12.97
N LYS A 486 -9.46 31.67 -11.79
CA LYS A 486 -8.84 32.67 -10.89
C LYS A 486 -8.02 32.15 -9.70
N TYR A 487 -7.81 30.86 -9.52
CA TYR A 487 -7.25 30.33 -8.26
C TYR A 487 -5.82 29.75 -8.31
N SER A 488 -5.17 29.75 -9.47
CA SER A 488 -3.74 29.39 -9.59
C SER A 488 -2.80 30.37 -8.85
N LEU A 489 -3.24 31.60 -8.61
CA LEU A 489 -2.44 32.67 -7.98
C LEU A 489 -2.34 32.59 -6.45
N VAL A 490 -3.29 31.91 -5.78
CA VAL A 490 -3.32 31.85 -4.30
C VAL A 490 -2.26 30.89 -3.75
N ILE A 491 -1.98 29.79 -4.45
CA ILE A 491 -0.94 28.83 -4.03
C ILE A 491 0.45 29.45 -4.11
N SER A 492 0.72 30.28 -5.12
CA SER A 492 2.00 30.98 -5.29
C SER A 492 2.27 32.03 -4.21
N ALA A 493 1.23 32.71 -3.71
CA ALA A 493 1.37 33.77 -2.69
C ALA A 493 1.67 33.19 -1.30
N VAL A 494 1.12 32.03 -0.96
CA VAL A 494 1.28 31.40 0.37
C VAL A 494 2.70 30.87 0.56
N VAL A 495 3.30 30.36 -0.50
CA VAL A 495 4.68 29.86 -0.46
C VAL A 495 5.71 30.99 -0.36
N ALA A 496 5.40 32.15 -0.90
CA ALA A 496 6.25 33.33 -0.75
C ALA A 496 6.34 33.83 0.70
N VAL A 497 5.25 33.73 1.47
CA VAL A 497 5.23 34.11 2.90
C VAL A 497 6.05 33.12 3.75
N CYS A 498 5.99 31.81 3.48
CA CYS A 498 6.82 30.83 4.18
C CYS A 498 8.32 30.93 3.83
N GLY A 499 8.66 31.33 2.60
CA GLY A 499 10.04 31.58 2.17
C GLY A 499 10.70 32.78 2.85
N VAL A 500 9.93 33.82 3.17
CA VAL A 500 10.44 35.04 3.84
C VAL A 500 10.74 34.76 5.33
N VAL A 501 9.95 33.92 6.01
CA VAL A 501 10.18 33.57 7.41
C VAL A 501 11.43 32.67 7.57
N MET A 502 11.82 31.91 6.54
CA MET A 502 13.04 31.08 6.58
C MET A 502 14.33 31.86 6.25
N LYS A 503 14.25 33.06 5.62
CA LYS A 503 15.41 33.87 5.26
C LYS A 503 15.93 34.77 6.40
N HIS A 504 15.19 34.88 7.50
CA HIS A 504 15.59 35.72 8.65
C HIS A 504 16.21 34.97 9.82
N LYS A 505 16.56 33.65 9.65
CA LYS A 505 17.32 32.88 10.64
C LYS A 505 18.43 32.05 9.97
N MET A 506 19.30 32.71 9.23
CA MET A 506 20.68 32.31 9.01
C MET A 506 21.58 33.37 9.54
#